data_edb6e8e2a2c39ffbb2374c54516d56c2
#
_entry.id   edb6e8e2a2c39ffbb2374c54516d56c2
#
_cell.length_a   1.000
_cell.length_b   1.000
_cell.length_c   1.000
_cell.angle_alpha   90.00
_cell.angle_beta   90.00
_cell.angle_gamma   90.00
#
_symmetry.space_group_name_H-M   'P 1'
#
loop_
_entity.id
_entity.type
_entity.pdbx_description
1 polymer ?
#
loop_
_entity_poly.entity_id
_entity_poly.type
_entity_poly.pdbx_seq_one_letter_code
_entity_poly.pdbx_strand_id
1 'polypeptide(L)'
;AVLIGNLPPVGPTLLKPASARPVVIQSYRTESVPEWLSGCMTSVCDWAAAQGYDYRHIGDEIFDMVPAWYRANAGGRAPVITDLARLLLIREELSAGRSAAIWFDADVLIFDPDALAIDLTPAYAFGRERWVQPGPKTDARPGSLKVYRNVHNAVAMFRPGNAFLKFYIHACERILKAASGSVPNQVVGPKFLTAIHNIMGFDLIDTVGMLSPLVLRDLHAGGGPALDRLIAATPTPLAAANLCSSMVGAETDGVSVTDKMMDVVCEKLMSAGV
;
A
#
# COMPACT_ATOMS: atom_id res chain seq x y z
N ALA A 1 42.79 31.65 -2.94
CA ALA A 1 42.86 30.57 -3.94
C ALA A 1 42.19 29.35 -3.35
N VAL A 2 40.98 29.04 -3.84
CA VAL A 2 40.24 27.82 -3.47
C VAL A 2 40.74 26.71 -4.37
N LEU A 3 41.32 25.67 -3.79
CA LEU A 3 41.70 24.43 -4.47
C LEU A 3 40.43 23.68 -4.90
N ILE A 4 40.10 23.77 -6.20
CA ILE A 4 39.12 22.89 -6.81
C ILE A 4 39.83 21.53 -7.04
N GLY A 5 39.63 20.61 -6.13
CA GLY A 5 40.08 19.22 -6.30
C GLY A 5 39.43 18.58 -7.51
N ASN A 6 40.22 18.02 -8.40
CA ASN A 6 39.77 17.25 -9.54
C ASN A 6 38.95 16.02 -9.05
N LEU A 7 37.66 16.05 -9.27
CA LEU A 7 36.82 14.85 -9.15
C LEU A 7 37.25 13.87 -10.26
N PRO A 8 37.43 12.58 -9.96
CA PRO A 8 37.71 11.61 -10.99
C PRO A 8 36.56 11.56 -12.00
N PRO A 9 36.85 11.35 -13.30
CA PRO A 9 35.81 11.25 -14.31
C PRO A 9 34.85 10.10 -13.95
N VAL A 10 33.58 10.41 -13.83
CA VAL A 10 32.53 9.40 -13.71
C VAL A 10 32.53 8.65 -15.04
N GLY A 11 33.10 7.44 -15.04
CA GLY A 11 33.02 6.56 -16.19
C GLY A 11 31.57 6.32 -16.57
N PRO A 12 31.27 6.06 -17.86
CA PRO A 12 29.92 5.78 -18.29
C PRO A 12 29.38 4.58 -17.50
N THR A 13 28.43 4.81 -16.62
CA THR A 13 27.66 3.72 -16.01
C THR A 13 27.00 2.99 -17.18
N LEU A 14 27.50 1.80 -17.49
CA LEU A 14 26.86 0.90 -18.45
C LEU A 14 25.46 0.63 -17.91
N LEU A 15 24.48 1.40 -18.41
CA LEU A 15 23.07 1.10 -18.23
C LEU A 15 22.85 -0.30 -18.78
N LYS A 16 22.59 -1.26 -17.89
CA LYS A 16 22.09 -2.57 -18.31
C LYS A 16 20.88 -2.34 -19.24
N PRO A 17 20.75 -3.13 -20.33
CA PRO A 17 19.68 -2.92 -21.30
C PRO A 17 18.32 -2.90 -20.58
N ALA A 18 17.49 -1.91 -20.93
CA ALA A 18 16.15 -1.67 -20.41
C ALA A 18 15.14 -2.72 -20.92
N SER A 19 15.39 -4.00 -20.65
CA SER A 19 14.50 -5.10 -21.04
C SER A 19 14.01 -5.94 -19.87
N ALA A 20 14.33 -5.58 -18.65
CA ALA A 20 13.76 -6.29 -17.52
C ALA A 20 12.29 -5.88 -17.33
N ARG A 21 11.42 -6.90 -17.26
CA ARG A 21 9.99 -6.71 -17.02
C ARG A 21 9.74 -5.96 -15.72
N PRO A 22 8.60 -5.30 -15.58
CA PRO A 22 8.12 -4.86 -14.29
C PRO A 22 8.02 -6.04 -13.32
N VAL A 23 8.19 -5.79 -12.03
CA VAL A 23 8.00 -6.79 -10.98
C VAL A 23 6.89 -6.34 -10.04
N VAL A 24 5.97 -7.27 -9.73
CA VAL A 24 4.96 -7.13 -8.68
C VAL A 24 5.48 -7.83 -7.44
N ILE A 25 5.38 -7.17 -6.30
CA ILE A 25 5.97 -7.61 -5.04
C ILE A 25 4.87 -7.68 -3.98
N GLN A 26 4.79 -8.81 -3.29
CA GLN A 26 3.97 -8.98 -2.09
C GLN A 26 4.80 -9.60 -0.96
N SER A 27 4.39 -9.36 0.28
CA SER A 27 5.03 -9.97 1.44
C SER A 27 3.99 -10.41 2.45
N TYR A 28 4.10 -11.64 2.88
CA TYR A 28 3.40 -12.20 4.03
C TYR A 28 4.13 -13.46 4.51
N ARG A 29 3.90 -13.86 5.78
CA ARG A 29 4.40 -15.14 6.29
C ARG A 29 3.93 -16.30 5.41
N THR A 30 4.70 -17.38 5.39
CA THR A 30 4.40 -18.56 4.57
C THR A 30 3.61 -19.63 5.31
N GLU A 31 3.55 -19.55 6.65
CA GLU A 31 2.86 -20.52 7.50
C GLU A 31 1.58 -19.93 8.08
N SER A 32 0.55 -20.77 8.25
CA SER A 32 -0.72 -20.40 8.88
C SER A 32 -1.37 -19.16 8.24
N VAL A 33 -1.36 -19.11 6.90
CA VAL A 33 -2.00 -18.04 6.13
C VAL A 33 -3.51 -18.27 6.12
N PRO A 34 -4.35 -17.29 6.49
CA PRO A 34 -5.80 -17.38 6.33
C PRO A 34 -6.19 -17.60 4.85
N GLU A 35 -7.25 -18.37 4.59
CA GLU A 35 -7.66 -18.74 3.23
C GLU A 35 -8.00 -17.51 2.39
N TRP A 36 -8.79 -16.58 2.94
CA TRP A 36 -9.12 -15.33 2.27
C TRP A 36 -7.88 -14.50 1.88
N LEU A 37 -6.86 -14.49 2.73
CA LEU A 37 -5.63 -13.74 2.46
C LEU A 37 -4.78 -14.44 1.37
N SER A 38 -4.75 -15.78 1.38
CA SER A 38 -4.15 -16.56 0.29
C SER A 38 -4.85 -16.28 -1.04
N GLY A 39 -6.18 -16.16 -1.03
CA GLY A 39 -6.98 -15.73 -2.18
C GLY A 39 -6.59 -14.33 -2.68
N CYS A 40 -6.39 -13.36 -1.77
CA CYS A 40 -5.92 -12.04 -2.14
C CYS A 40 -4.55 -12.10 -2.84
N MET A 41 -3.59 -12.80 -2.25
CA MET A 41 -2.25 -12.92 -2.85
C MET A 41 -2.28 -13.63 -4.21
N THR A 42 -3.11 -14.66 -4.35
CA THR A 42 -3.29 -15.37 -5.61
C THR A 42 -3.86 -14.44 -6.68
N SER A 43 -4.88 -13.63 -6.37
CA SER A 43 -5.46 -12.68 -7.32
C SER A 43 -4.44 -11.68 -7.88
N VAL A 44 -3.51 -11.22 -7.04
CA VAL A 44 -2.42 -10.33 -7.46
C VAL A 44 -1.38 -11.06 -8.31
N CYS A 45 -1.02 -12.31 -7.94
CA CYS A 45 -0.10 -13.14 -8.72
C CYS A 45 -0.64 -13.42 -10.12
N ASP A 46 -1.92 -13.80 -10.22
CA ASP A 46 -2.59 -14.10 -11.49
C ASP A 46 -2.69 -12.85 -12.38
N TRP A 47 -3.05 -11.71 -11.79
CA TRP A 47 -3.06 -10.45 -12.51
C TRP A 47 -1.66 -10.07 -13.02
N ALA A 48 -0.63 -10.22 -12.20
CA ALA A 48 0.74 -9.94 -12.62
C ALA A 48 1.16 -10.80 -13.81
N ALA A 49 0.83 -12.09 -13.78
CA ALA A 49 1.08 -13.03 -14.87
C ALA A 49 0.33 -12.63 -16.16
N ALA A 50 -0.95 -12.23 -16.05
CA ALA A 50 -1.76 -11.76 -17.17
C ALA A 50 -1.19 -10.47 -17.81
N GLN A 51 -0.61 -9.58 -17.00
CA GLN A 51 0.09 -8.37 -17.49
C GLN A 51 1.48 -8.67 -18.07
N GLY A 52 1.98 -9.90 -17.96
CA GLY A 52 3.34 -10.26 -18.36
C GLY A 52 4.42 -9.69 -17.44
N TYR A 53 4.08 -9.38 -16.19
CA TYR A 53 4.99 -8.93 -15.14
C TYR A 53 5.58 -10.11 -14.38
N ASP A 54 6.77 -9.94 -13.85
CA ASP A 54 7.32 -10.90 -12.91
C ASP A 54 6.64 -10.74 -11.55
N TYR A 55 6.53 -11.81 -10.78
CA TYR A 55 5.97 -11.79 -9.44
C TYR A 55 6.99 -12.27 -8.42
N ARG A 56 7.14 -11.53 -7.31
CA ARG A 56 8.02 -11.87 -6.19
C ARG A 56 7.23 -11.87 -4.87
N HIS A 57 7.12 -13.02 -4.25
CA HIS A 57 6.70 -13.13 -2.86
C HIS A 57 7.92 -13.17 -1.94
N ILE A 58 7.86 -12.50 -0.80
CA ILE A 58 8.87 -12.54 0.25
C ILE A 58 8.18 -12.79 1.60
N GLY A 59 8.72 -13.70 2.41
CA GLY A 59 8.21 -14.03 3.73
C GLY A 59 8.66 -13.05 4.82
N ASP A 60 8.78 -13.57 6.03
CA ASP A 60 9.20 -12.78 7.20
C ASP A 60 10.64 -12.26 7.09
N GLU A 61 11.46 -12.80 6.19
CA GLU A 61 12.80 -12.31 5.87
C GLU A 61 12.81 -10.85 5.39
N ILE A 62 11.67 -10.30 4.98
CA ILE A 62 11.53 -8.86 4.67
C ILE A 62 11.95 -7.97 5.84
N PHE A 63 11.73 -8.43 7.07
CA PHE A 63 12.10 -7.67 8.27
C PHE A 63 13.62 -7.55 8.45
N ASP A 64 14.41 -8.46 7.89
CA ASP A 64 15.87 -8.43 7.98
C ASP A 64 16.50 -7.37 7.07
N MET A 65 15.75 -6.88 6.10
CA MET A 65 16.17 -5.76 5.24
C MET A 65 16.27 -4.44 6.03
N VAL A 66 15.56 -4.34 7.17
CA VAL A 66 15.45 -3.10 7.94
C VAL A 66 16.54 -3.06 9.02
N PRO A 67 17.30 -1.95 9.14
CA PRO A 67 18.34 -1.81 10.14
C PRO A 67 17.85 -2.08 11.56
N ALA A 68 18.67 -2.75 12.38
CA ALA A 68 18.31 -3.15 13.75
C ALA A 68 17.85 -1.94 14.61
N TRP A 69 18.52 -0.77 14.47
CA TRP A 69 18.14 0.44 15.20
C TRP A 69 16.73 0.93 14.83
N TYR A 70 16.32 0.78 13.54
CA TYR A 70 14.99 1.19 13.08
C TYR A 70 13.91 0.27 13.69
N ARG A 71 14.16 -1.05 13.65
CA ARG A 71 13.27 -2.05 14.29
C ARG A 71 13.11 -1.78 15.78
N ALA A 72 14.21 -1.45 16.47
CA ALA A 72 14.17 -1.09 17.89
C ALA A 72 13.32 0.17 18.13
N ASN A 73 13.51 1.24 17.36
CA ASN A 73 12.75 2.48 17.48
C ASN A 73 11.27 2.32 17.07
N ALA A 74 10.97 1.39 16.18
CA ALA A 74 9.59 1.06 15.82
C ALA A 74 8.83 0.35 16.98
N GLY A 75 9.53 -0.13 18.02
CA GLY A 75 8.90 -0.73 19.20
C GLY A 75 8.07 -1.98 18.85
N GLY A 76 8.52 -2.80 17.93
CA GLY A 76 7.84 -4.02 17.49
C GLY A 76 6.60 -3.79 16.58
N ARG A 77 6.36 -2.56 16.11
CA ARG A 77 5.25 -2.26 15.22
C ARG A 77 5.54 -2.73 13.79
N ALA A 78 5.05 -3.92 13.46
CA ALA A 78 5.23 -4.53 12.14
C ALA A 78 4.86 -3.58 10.98
N PRO A 79 3.73 -2.83 10.99
CA PRO A 79 3.41 -1.91 9.88
C PRO A 79 4.49 -0.85 9.64
N VAL A 80 5.07 -0.27 10.70
CA VAL A 80 6.13 0.73 10.58
C VAL A 80 7.41 0.14 10.01
N ILE A 81 7.74 -1.10 10.38
CA ILE A 81 8.91 -1.82 9.88
C ILE A 81 8.70 -2.18 8.40
N THR A 82 7.52 -2.72 8.07
CA THR A 82 7.17 -3.09 6.69
C THR A 82 7.11 -1.86 5.76
N ASP A 83 6.70 -0.70 6.25
CA ASP A 83 6.68 0.54 5.47
C ASP A 83 8.07 0.93 4.97
N LEU A 84 9.14 0.74 5.77
CA LEU A 84 10.50 0.94 5.29
C LEU A 84 10.98 -0.26 4.44
N ALA A 85 10.68 -1.49 4.87
CA ALA A 85 11.14 -2.71 4.21
C ALA A 85 10.70 -2.77 2.75
N ARG A 86 9.41 -2.48 2.45
CA ARG A 86 8.90 -2.44 1.08
C ARG A 86 9.65 -1.45 0.19
N LEU A 87 10.04 -0.29 0.72
CA LEU A 87 10.80 0.71 -0.04
C LEU A 87 12.24 0.24 -0.33
N LEU A 88 12.86 -0.45 0.63
CA LEU A 88 14.19 -1.03 0.45
C LEU A 88 14.17 -2.13 -0.61
N LEU A 89 13.15 -2.99 -0.58
CA LEU A 89 12.96 -4.05 -1.56
C LEU A 89 12.67 -3.50 -2.96
N ILE A 90 11.80 -2.51 -3.09
CA ILE A 90 11.57 -1.78 -4.34
C ILE A 90 12.88 -1.21 -4.88
N ARG A 91 13.69 -0.58 -4.03
CA ARG A 91 14.99 -0.03 -4.42
C ARG A 91 15.94 -1.13 -4.92
N GLU A 92 15.95 -2.30 -4.27
CA GLU A 92 16.74 -3.44 -4.68
C GLU A 92 16.34 -3.90 -6.10
N GLU A 93 15.05 -4.12 -6.35
CA GLU A 93 14.54 -4.54 -7.65
C GLU A 93 14.86 -3.53 -8.77
N LEU A 94 14.64 -2.25 -8.51
CA LEU A 94 14.98 -1.20 -9.48
C LEU A 94 16.49 -1.13 -9.75
N SER A 95 17.32 -1.37 -8.72
CA SER A 95 18.78 -1.42 -8.87
C SER A 95 19.24 -2.67 -9.62
N ALA A 96 18.47 -3.76 -9.56
CA ALA A 96 18.70 -4.97 -10.33
C ALA A 96 18.32 -4.83 -11.82
N GLY A 97 17.72 -3.69 -12.22
CA GLY A 97 17.42 -3.35 -13.61
C GLY A 97 15.97 -3.56 -14.01
N ARG A 98 15.03 -3.71 -13.07
CA ARG A 98 13.59 -3.75 -13.36
C ARG A 98 13.13 -2.43 -13.97
N SER A 99 12.21 -2.48 -14.95
CA SER A 99 11.64 -1.28 -15.58
C SER A 99 10.66 -0.55 -14.67
N ALA A 100 10.00 -1.26 -13.76
CA ALA A 100 9.19 -0.76 -12.67
C ALA A 100 9.13 -1.79 -11.54
N ALA A 101 8.83 -1.35 -10.32
CA ALA A 101 8.50 -2.20 -9.19
C ALA A 101 7.15 -1.75 -8.62
N ILE A 102 6.23 -2.68 -8.49
CA ILE A 102 4.88 -2.46 -8.01
C ILE A 102 4.69 -3.28 -6.74
N TRP A 103 4.43 -2.60 -5.64
CA TRP A 103 4.09 -3.22 -4.38
C TRP A 103 2.58 -3.36 -4.25
N PHE A 104 2.13 -4.53 -3.79
CA PHE A 104 0.80 -4.73 -3.24
C PHE A 104 0.90 -5.30 -1.84
N ASP A 105 0.11 -4.79 -0.89
CA ASP A 105 -0.05 -5.45 0.41
C ASP A 105 -0.74 -6.81 0.21
N ALA A 106 -0.44 -7.77 1.08
CA ALA A 106 -0.92 -9.15 0.96
C ALA A 106 -2.46 -9.27 1.00
N ASP A 107 -3.12 -8.31 1.63
CA ASP A 107 -4.57 -8.21 1.79
C ASP A 107 -5.27 -7.36 0.73
N VAL A 108 -4.62 -7.11 -0.40
CA VAL A 108 -5.25 -6.53 -1.58
C VAL A 108 -5.87 -7.64 -2.41
N LEU A 109 -7.19 -7.59 -2.58
CA LEU A 109 -7.95 -8.46 -3.48
C LEU A 109 -8.19 -7.74 -4.80
N ILE A 110 -7.78 -8.36 -5.92
CA ILE A 110 -8.14 -7.93 -7.27
C ILE A 110 -9.39 -8.72 -7.68
N PHE A 111 -10.51 -8.03 -7.85
CA PHE A 111 -11.80 -8.64 -8.19
C PHE A 111 -12.27 -8.27 -9.61
N ASP A 112 -11.66 -7.28 -10.25
CA ASP A 112 -11.84 -6.94 -11.66
C ASP A 112 -10.47 -6.76 -12.33
N PRO A 113 -9.80 -7.88 -12.69
CA PRO A 113 -8.45 -7.84 -13.25
C PRO A 113 -8.38 -7.14 -14.61
N ASP A 114 -9.46 -7.11 -15.38
CA ASP A 114 -9.50 -6.45 -16.68
C ASP A 114 -9.60 -4.92 -16.55
N ALA A 115 -10.25 -4.44 -15.50
CA ALA A 115 -10.35 -3.01 -15.20
C ALA A 115 -9.15 -2.47 -14.40
N LEU A 116 -8.32 -3.34 -13.79
CA LEU A 116 -7.16 -2.90 -13.05
C LEU A 116 -6.01 -2.52 -13.98
N ALA A 117 -5.79 -1.23 -14.15
CA ALA A 117 -4.64 -0.68 -14.86
C ALA A 117 -3.73 0.10 -13.91
N ILE A 118 -2.46 -0.28 -13.85
CA ILE A 118 -1.42 0.50 -13.19
C ILE A 118 -0.64 1.24 -14.27
N ASP A 119 -0.80 2.57 -14.32
CA ASP A 119 -0.03 3.40 -15.25
C ASP A 119 1.45 3.39 -14.84
N LEU A 120 2.31 2.95 -15.75
CA LEU A 120 3.76 2.92 -15.56
C LEU A 120 4.46 4.15 -16.14
N THR A 121 3.74 5.16 -16.62
CA THR A 121 4.35 6.38 -17.19
C THR A 121 4.88 7.34 -16.11
N PRO A 122 4.19 7.58 -14.96
CA PRO A 122 4.71 8.43 -13.92
C PRO A 122 5.94 7.81 -13.23
N ALA A 123 6.75 8.67 -12.63
CA ALA A 123 7.95 8.21 -11.90
C ALA A 123 7.61 7.35 -10.67
N TYR A 124 6.47 7.61 -10.06
CA TYR A 124 5.90 6.86 -8.94
C TYR A 124 4.41 7.20 -8.77
N ALA A 125 3.67 6.29 -8.17
CA ALA A 125 2.25 6.47 -7.83
C ALA A 125 1.89 5.68 -6.56
N PHE A 126 0.85 6.13 -5.85
CA PHE A 126 0.31 5.48 -4.65
C PHE A 126 -1.20 5.32 -4.74
N GLY A 127 -1.77 4.46 -3.90
CA GLY A 127 -3.22 4.25 -3.87
C GLY A 127 -3.99 5.44 -3.28
N ARG A 128 -5.18 5.70 -3.84
CA ARG A 128 -6.16 6.64 -3.30
C ARG A 128 -6.98 5.98 -2.20
N GLU A 129 -6.92 6.50 -0.98
CA GLU A 129 -7.79 6.07 0.10
C GLU A 129 -9.07 6.92 0.15
N ARG A 130 -10.20 6.25 0.28
CA ARG A 130 -11.51 6.82 0.61
C ARG A 130 -12.05 6.09 1.83
N TRP A 131 -11.67 6.58 3.00
CA TRP A 131 -11.99 5.93 4.28
C TRP A 131 -13.33 6.41 4.81
N VAL A 132 -14.29 5.50 4.93
CA VAL A 132 -15.64 5.77 5.47
C VAL A 132 -15.64 5.47 6.96
N GLN A 133 -15.99 6.45 7.77
CA GLN A 133 -16.13 6.30 9.23
C GLN A 133 -17.23 7.21 9.78
N PRO A 134 -17.65 7.04 11.04
CA PRO A 134 -18.56 7.96 11.69
C PRO A 134 -18.03 9.40 11.62
N GLY A 135 -18.92 10.34 11.33
CA GLY A 135 -18.60 11.77 11.41
C GLY A 135 -18.25 12.21 12.83
N PRO A 136 -17.63 13.40 12.97
CA PRO A 136 -17.35 13.96 14.30
C PRO A 136 -18.61 14.03 15.16
N LYS A 137 -18.48 13.76 16.47
CA LYS A 137 -19.63 13.87 17.43
C LYS A 137 -20.24 15.26 17.49
N THR A 138 -19.52 16.27 16.97
CA THR A 138 -19.97 17.67 16.87
C THR A 138 -20.80 17.97 15.62
N ASP A 139 -20.96 17.02 14.70
CA ASP A 139 -21.78 17.20 13.52
C ASP A 139 -23.25 17.37 13.92
N ALA A 140 -23.96 18.28 13.21
CA ALA A 140 -25.38 18.57 13.43
C ALA A 140 -26.30 17.36 13.19
N ARG A 141 -25.78 16.27 12.65
CA ARG A 141 -26.49 15.01 12.40
C ARG A 141 -25.73 13.85 13.07
N PRO A 142 -26.11 13.47 14.31
CA PRO A 142 -25.55 12.28 14.96
C PRO A 142 -25.70 11.05 14.06
N GLY A 143 -24.61 10.24 13.94
CA GLY A 143 -24.60 9.05 13.08
C GLY A 143 -24.35 9.31 11.60
N SER A 144 -24.01 10.55 11.20
CA SER A 144 -23.55 10.82 9.83
C SER A 144 -22.28 10.06 9.51
N LEU A 145 -22.18 9.56 8.27
CA LEU A 145 -20.96 8.95 7.74
C LEU A 145 -20.17 9.99 6.95
N LYS A 146 -18.85 10.01 7.17
CA LYS A 146 -17.92 10.88 6.47
C LYS A 146 -16.89 10.05 5.69
N VAL A 147 -16.57 10.53 4.49
CA VAL A 147 -15.50 9.93 3.66
C VAL A 147 -14.28 10.83 3.73
N TYR A 148 -13.20 10.28 4.25
CA TYR A 148 -11.90 10.93 4.28
C TYR A 148 -11.09 10.53 3.06
N ARG A 149 -10.49 11.51 2.40
CA ARG A 149 -9.66 11.31 1.21
C ARG A 149 -8.20 11.41 1.62
N ASN A 150 -7.51 10.28 1.59
CA ASN A 150 -6.12 10.16 1.95
C ASN A 150 -5.32 9.47 0.84
N VAL A 151 -4.07 9.20 1.12
CA VAL A 151 -3.19 8.35 0.31
C VAL A 151 -2.80 7.13 1.12
N HIS A 152 -2.86 5.95 0.51
CA HIS A 152 -2.36 4.72 1.12
C HIS A 152 -1.20 4.13 0.31
N ASN A 153 -0.41 3.29 0.96
CA ASN A 153 0.71 2.57 0.37
C ASN A 153 0.48 1.06 0.25
N ALA A 154 -0.78 0.63 0.36
CA ALA A 154 -1.14 -0.76 0.09
C ALA A 154 -0.93 -1.14 -1.39
N VAL A 155 -0.94 -0.16 -2.28
CA VAL A 155 -0.37 -0.24 -3.63
C VAL A 155 0.58 0.93 -3.83
N ALA A 156 1.77 0.65 -4.38
CA ALA A 156 2.75 1.66 -4.72
C ALA A 156 3.56 1.23 -5.95
N MET A 157 3.74 2.13 -6.91
CA MET A 157 4.51 1.89 -8.12
C MET A 157 5.68 2.86 -8.18
N PHE A 158 6.85 2.35 -8.55
CA PHE A 158 8.06 3.14 -8.73
C PHE A 158 8.82 2.74 -9.99
N ARG A 159 9.41 3.73 -10.65
CA ARG A 159 10.33 3.54 -11.78
C ARG A 159 11.77 3.88 -11.41
N PRO A 160 12.75 3.36 -12.18
CA PRO A 160 14.16 3.72 -11.99
C PRO A 160 14.39 5.23 -12.10
N GLY A 161 15.35 5.72 -11.33
CA GLY A 161 15.78 7.12 -11.41
C GLY A 161 14.86 8.14 -10.72
N ASN A 162 13.73 7.70 -10.10
CA ASN A 162 12.90 8.63 -9.35
C ASN A 162 13.58 9.10 -8.06
N ALA A 163 13.52 10.39 -7.79
CA ALA A 163 14.11 10.97 -6.58
C ALA A 163 13.26 10.72 -5.33
N PHE A 164 11.95 10.49 -5.50
CA PHE A 164 11.02 10.35 -4.39
C PHE A 164 11.28 9.09 -3.55
N LEU A 165 11.65 7.97 -4.16
CA LEU A 165 11.96 6.74 -3.41
C LEU A 165 13.12 6.96 -2.41
N LYS A 166 14.19 7.62 -2.87
CA LYS A 166 15.34 7.94 -2.01
C LYS A 166 14.95 8.91 -0.89
N PHE A 167 14.16 9.93 -1.22
CA PHE A 167 13.62 10.87 -0.25
C PHE A 167 12.73 10.17 0.78
N TYR A 168 11.83 9.29 0.34
CA TYR A 168 10.89 8.62 1.23
C TYR A 168 11.60 7.67 2.20
N ILE A 169 12.57 6.89 1.74
CA ILE A 169 13.43 6.06 2.61
C ILE A 169 14.11 6.95 3.67
N HIS A 170 14.72 8.06 3.25
CA HIS A 170 15.36 8.99 4.17
C HIS A 170 14.37 9.59 5.18
N ALA A 171 13.17 9.95 4.73
CA ALA A 171 12.13 10.48 5.62
C ALA A 171 11.69 9.46 6.67
N CYS A 172 11.47 8.19 6.30
CA CYS A 172 11.18 7.12 7.24
C CYS A 172 12.27 7.02 8.33
N GLU A 173 13.53 7.00 7.92
CA GLU A 173 14.65 6.95 8.85
C GLU A 173 14.72 8.17 9.77
N ARG A 174 14.51 9.38 9.22
CA ARG A 174 14.54 10.63 9.99
C ARG A 174 13.43 10.70 11.01
N ILE A 175 12.21 10.30 10.62
CA ILE A 175 11.06 10.27 11.52
C ILE A 175 11.32 9.34 12.70
N LEU A 176 11.82 8.11 12.44
CA LEU A 176 12.09 7.14 13.49
C LEU A 176 13.30 7.51 14.37
N LYS A 177 14.31 8.20 13.82
CA LYS A 177 15.43 8.73 14.63
C LYS A 177 14.99 9.88 15.53
N ALA A 178 14.04 10.69 15.09
CA ALA A 178 13.55 11.84 15.88
C ALA A 178 12.46 11.47 16.88
N ALA A 179 11.86 10.28 16.75
CA ALA A 179 10.78 9.84 17.62
C ALA A 179 11.32 9.57 19.03
N SER A 180 10.70 10.21 20.03
CA SER A 180 10.87 9.91 21.45
C SER A 180 9.65 9.16 21.95
N GLY A 181 9.76 7.83 22.11
CA GLY A 181 8.67 6.97 22.60
C GLY A 181 7.87 6.29 21.49
N SER A 182 6.61 5.96 21.79
CA SER A 182 5.74 5.19 20.91
C SER A 182 5.32 5.97 19.66
N VAL A 183 5.54 5.40 18.48
CA VAL A 183 5.11 5.98 17.19
C VAL A 183 3.78 5.37 16.72
N PRO A 184 2.88 6.14 16.08
CA PRO A 184 1.67 5.58 15.47
C PRO A 184 2.00 4.60 14.31
N ASN A 185 1.18 3.56 14.12
CA ASN A 185 1.37 2.56 13.06
C ASN A 185 1.45 3.16 11.64
N GLN A 186 0.82 4.30 11.41
CA GLN A 186 0.73 4.95 10.08
C GLN A 186 1.71 6.11 9.91
N VAL A 187 2.66 6.31 10.86
CA VAL A 187 3.49 7.54 10.93
C VAL A 187 4.35 7.75 9.71
N VAL A 188 4.87 6.70 9.09
CA VAL A 188 5.70 6.75 7.88
C VAL A 188 4.98 6.22 6.64
N GLY A 189 3.76 5.69 6.78
CA GLY A 189 2.88 5.21 5.72
C GLY A 189 1.82 6.26 5.34
N PRO A 190 0.52 5.92 5.44
CA PRO A 190 -0.58 6.75 4.96
C PRO A 190 -0.60 8.18 5.49
N LYS A 191 -0.28 8.41 6.76
CA LYS A 191 -0.24 9.77 7.34
C LYS A 191 0.83 10.65 6.70
N PHE A 192 2.03 10.09 6.54
CA PHE A 192 3.13 10.80 5.88
C PHE A 192 2.80 11.09 4.41
N LEU A 193 2.35 10.08 3.67
CA LEU A 193 2.02 10.21 2.26
C LEU A 193 0.90 11.22 2.01
N THR A 194 -0.16 11.19 2.83
CA THR A 194 -1.25 12.18 2.75
C THR A 194 -0.74 13.60 2.99
N ALA A 195 0.11 13.80 4.01
CA ALA A 195 0.68 15.11 4.29
C ALA A 195 1.54 15.63 3.12
N ILE A 196 2.39 14.77 2.55
CA ILE A 196 3.25 15.15 1.41
C ILE A 196 2.42 15.39 0.15
N HIS A 197 1.40 14.54 -0.12
CA HIS A 197 0.50 14.76 -1.26
C HIS A 197 -0.24 16.09 -1.18
N ASN A 198 -0.66 16.51 0.01
CA ASN A 198 -1.31 17.81 0.20
C ASN A 198 -0.37 19.01 -0.05
N ILE A 199 0.95 18.81 0.01
CA ILE A 199 1.95 19.86 -0.21
C ILE A 199 2.38 19.93 -1.67
N MET A 200 2.72 18.79 -2.27
CA MET A 200 3.37 18.76 -3.59
C MET A 200 2.57 18.05 -4.68
N GLY A 201 1.54 17.29 -4.32
CA GLY A 201 0.83 16.42 -5.25
C GLY A 201 1.72 15.32 -5.83
N PHE A 202 1.14 14.22 -6.25
CA PHE A 202 1.73 13.15 -7.07
C PHE A 202 0.64 12.25 -7.61
N ASP A 203 0.99 11.37 -8.55
CA ASP A 203 0.03 10.50 -9.22
C ASP A 203 -0.58 9.49 -8.27
N LEU A 204 -1.88 9.24 -8.43
CA LEU A 204 -2.64 8.33 -7.60
C LEU A 204 -3.32 7.24 -8.42
N ILE A 205 -3.34 6.05 -7.87
CA ILE A 205 -4.03 4.88 -8.40
C ILE A 205 -5.43 4.88 -7.78
N ASP A 206 -6.43 5.30 -8.56
CA ASP A 206 -7.82 5.44 -8.10
C ASP A 206 -8.63 4.14 -8.13
N THR A 207 -8.16 3.13 -8.88
CA THR A 207 -8.81 1.83 -9.07
C THR A 207 -8.52 0.82 -7.95
N VAL A 208 -7.58 1.14 -7.04
CA VAL A 208 -7.28 0.31 -5.87
C VAL A 208 -7.73 1.06 -4.62
N GLY A 209 -8.80 0.57 -4.00
CA GLY A 209 -9.38 1.17 -2.80
C GLY A 209 -8.85 0.61 -1.49
N MET A 210 -9.42 1.12 -0.38
CA MET A 210 -9.19 0.60 0.96
C MET A 210 -10.55 0.54 1.68
N LEU A 211 -10.88 -0.61 2.27
CA LEU A 211 -12.19 -0.85 2.86
C LEU A 211 -12.14 -0.66 4.38
N SER A 212 -12.89 0.32 4.88
CA SER A 212 -13.04 0.53 6.32
C SER A 212 -13.92 -0.57 6.96
N PRO A 213 -13.83 -0.79 8.29
CA PRO A 213 -14.67 -1.78 8.96
C PRO A 213 -16.17 -1.61 8.70
N LEU A 214 -16.66 -0.37 8.60
CA LEU A 214 -18.07 -0.13 8.26
C LEU A 214 -18.42 -0.58 6.84
N VAL A 215 -17.53 -0.40 5.88
CA VAL A 215 -17.72 -0.88 4.50
C VAL A 215 -17.64 -2.39 4.43
N LEU A 216 -16.69 -3.02 5.14
CA LEU A 216 -16.60 -4.48 5.25
C LEU A 216 -17.88 -5.08 5.82
N ARG A 217 -18.44 -4.48 6.88
CA ARG A 217 -19.72 -4.89 7.47
C ARG A 217 -20.85 -4.81 6.44
N ASP A 218 -20.95 -3.69 5.71
CA ASP A 218 -22.02 -3.49 4.74
C ASP A 218 -21.88 -4.47 3.56
N LEU A 219 -20.68 -4.71 3.07
CA LEU A 219 -20.39 -5.77 2.07
C LEU A 219 -20.80 -7.15 2.59
N HIS A 220 -20.40 -7.50 3.83
CA HIS A 220 -20.79 -8.76 4.46
C HIS A 220 -22.31 -8.91 4.57
N ALA A 221 -23.05 -7.82 4.85
CA ALA A 221 -24.50 -7.81 4.93
C ALA A 221 -25.19 -7.82 3.55
N GLY A 222 -24.48 -7.49 2.46
CA GLY A 222 -25.04 -7.40 1.10
C GLY A 222 -25.53 -6.01 0.73
N GLY A 223 -25.06 -4.97 1.41
CA GLY A 223 -25.34 -3.56 1.17
C GLY A 223 -25.44 -2.76 2.44
N GLY A 224 -25.40 -1.42 2.31
CA GLY A 224 -25.57 -0.54 3.46
C GLY A 224 -25.00 0.87 3.24
N PRO A 225 -25.26 1.78 4.20
CA PRO A 225 -24.97 3.20 4.01
C PRO A 225 -23.48 3.54 3.92
N ALA A 226 -22.59 2.73 4.49
CA ALA A 226 -21.14 2.98 4.37
C ALA A 226 -20.64 2.58 2.97
N LEU A 227 -21.12 1.47 2.44
CA LEU A 227 -20.85 1.05 1.07
C LEU A 227 -21.39 2.07 0.06
N ASP A 228 -22.63 2.53 0.23
CA ASP A 228 -23.23 3.58 -0.62
C ASP A 228 -22.40 4.87 -0.61
N ARG A 229 -21.86 5.25 0.56
CA ARG A 229 -21.00 6.42 0.70
C ARG A 229 -19.65 6.24 0.01
N LEU A 230 -19.06 5.05 0.08
CA LEU A 230 -17.84 4.73 -0.64
C LEU A 230 -18.07 4.84 -2.15
N ILE A 231 -19.10 4.18 -2.68
CA ILE A 231 -19.44 4.18 -4.10
C ILE A 231 -19.67 5.63 -4.59
N ALA A 232 -20.50 6.40 -3.88
CA ALA A 232 -20.79 7.79 -4.24
C ALA A 232 -19.54 8.71 -4.21
N ALA A 233 -18.52 8.37 -3.40
CA ALA A 233 -17.29 9.14 -3.32
C ALA A 233 -16.21 8.67 -4.32
N THR A 234 -16.45 7.54 -5.02
CA THR A 234 -15.47 6.87 -5.90
C THR A 234 -15.89 7.06 -7.36
N PRO A 235 -15.33 8.07 -8.06
CA PRO A 235 -15.74 8.40 -9.43
C PRO A 235 -15.33 7.34 -10.45
N THR A 236 -14.26 6.60 -10.17
CA THR A 236 -13.79 5.47 -10.98
C THR A 236 -14.09 4.19 -10.22
N PRO A 237 -14.82 3.22 -10.78
CA PRO A 237 -15.08 1.94 -10.12
C PRO A 237 -13.79 1.30 -9.61
N LEU A 238 -13.86 0.67 -8.44
CA LEU A 238 -12.72 -0.07 -7.92
C LEU A 238 -12.58 -1.38 -8.67
N ALA A 239 -11.35 -1.74 -9.00
CA ALA A 239 -10.98 -3.02 -9.58
C ALA A 239 -10.28 -3.92 -8.55
N ALA A 240 -9.75 -3.30 -7.50
CA ALA A 240 -9.11 -3.97 -6.37
C ALA A 240 -9.32 -3.17 -5.08
N ALA A 241 -9.20 -3.84 -3.94
CA ALA A 241 -9.25 -3.17 -2.65
C ALA A 241 -8.38 -3.87 -1.60
N ASN A 242 -7.74 -3.07 -0.74
CA ASN A 242 -7.12 -3.55 0.49
C ASN A 242 -8.20 -3.79 1.54
N LEU A 243 -8.22 -4.99 2.12
CA LEU A 243 -9.22 -5.44 3.09
C LEU A 243 -8.82 -5.14 4.55
N CYS A 244 -7.68 -4.49 4.77
CA CYS A 244 -7.19 -4.07 6.09
C CYS A 244 -7.08 -5.23 7.09
N SER A 245 -6.27 -6.24 6.77
CA SER A 245 -6.02 -7.42 7.61
C SER A 245 -5.63 -7.08 9.05
N SER A 246 -5.00 -5.93 9.27
CA SER A 246 -4.64 -5.42 10.60
C SER A 246 -5.84 -5.12 11.51
N MET A 247 -7.06 -5.10 10.97
CA MET A 247 -8.31 -4.93 11.73
C MET A 247 -8.91 -6.27 12.20
N VAL A 248 -8.43 -7.40 11.68
CA VAL A 248 -8.93 -8.72 12.10
C VAL A 248 -8.60 -8.96 13.58
N GLY A 249 -9.60 -9.38 14.36
CA GLY A 249 -9.50 -9.56 15.80
C GLY A 249 -9.68 -8.28 16.63
N ALA A 250 -9.91 -7.12 15.97
CA ALA A 250 -10.18 -5.86 16.63
C ALA A 250 -11.63 -5.40 16.46
N GLU A 251 -12.12 -4.60 17.37
CA GLU A 251 -13.37 -3.86 17.23
C GLU A 251 -13.06 -2.40 16.90
N THR A 252 -13.59 -1.92 15.78
CA THR A 252 -13.42 -0.54 15.33
C THR A 252 -14.77 -0.01 14.82
N ASP A 253 -15.18 1.18 15.26
CA ASP A 253 -16.47 1.80 14.91
C ASP A 253 -17.69 0.90 15.17
N GLY A 254 -17.64 0.04 16.20
CA GLY A 254 -18.68 -0.92 16.54
C GLY A 254 -18.75 -2.12 15.60
N VAL A 255 -17.70 -2.39 14.83
CA VAL A 255 -17.57 -3.55 13.95
C VAL A 255 -16.45 -4.45 14.43
N SER A 256 -16.75 -5.69 14.74
CA SER A 256 -15.77 -6.75 15.00
C SER A 256 -15.41 -7.43 13.68
N VAL A 257 -14.19 -7.22 13.21
CA VAL A 257 -13.69 -7.82 11.97
C VAL A 257 -13.11 -9.20 12.26
N THR A 258 -13.54 -10.21 11.52
CA THR A 258 -13.10 -11.61 11.70
C THR A 258 -12.70 -12.24 10.36
N ASP A 259 -11.86 -13.29 10.39
CA ASP A 259 -11.51 -14.03 9.17
C ASP A 259 -12.75 -14.52 8.42
N LYS A 260 -13.76 -15.07 9.14
CA LYS A 260 -15.03 -15.49 8.52
C LYS A 260 -15.77 -14.35 7.81
N MET A 261 -15.71 -13.13 8.34
CA MET A 261 -16.26 -11.98 7.63
C MET A 261 -15.48 -11.70 6.35
N MET A 262 -14.14 -11.81 6.41
CA MET A 262 -13.29 -11.60 5.24
C MET A 262 -13.52 -12.63 4.14
N ASP A 263 -13.73 -13.92 4.49
CA ASP A 263 -14.09 -14.95 3.51
C ASP A 263 -15.34 -14.54 2.72
N VAL A 264 -16.42 -14.17 3.41
CA VAL A 264 -17.69 -13.73 2.78
C VAL A 264 -17.51 -12.46 1.95
N VAL A 265 -16.71 -11.49 2.44
CA VAL A 265 -16.43 -10.24 1.71
C VAL A 265 -15.66 -10.54 0.42
N CYS A 266 -14.65 -11.41 0.47
CA CYS A 266 -13.92 -11.82 -0.73
C CYS A 266 -14.84 -12.48 -1.77
N GLU A 267 -15.70 -13.42 -1.35
CA GLU A 267 -16.66 -14.07 -2.24
C GLU A 267 -17.59 -13.06 -2.93
N LYS A 268 -18.09 -12.08 -2.17
CA LYS A 268 -18.99 -11.03 -2.70
C LYS A 268 -18.28 -10.11 -3.67
N LEU A 269 -17.08 -9.65 -3.34
CA LEU A 269 -16.28 -8.83 -4.23
C LEU A 269 -15.97 -9.53 -5.55
N MET A 270 -15.58 -10.80 -5.49
CA MET A 270 -15.31 -11.61 -6.68
C MET A 270 -16.55 -11.86 -7.55
N SER A 271 -17.76 -11.86 -6.96
CA SER A 271 -19.00 -12.11 -7.69
C SER A 271 -19.67 -10.84 -8.25
N ALA A 272 -19.53 -9.70 -7.61
CA ALA A 272 -20.30 -8.50 -7.92
C ALA A 272 -19.47 -7.21 -7.99
N GLY A 273 -18.22 -7.22 -7.53
CA GLY A 273 -17.40 -6.02 -7.39
C GLY A 273 -17.89 -5.04 -6.31
N VAL A 274 -17.51 -3.76 -6.45
CA VAL A 274 -17.94 -2.63 -5.58
C VAL A 274 -18.58 -1.55 -6.44
#